data_ae157991ddd7090f5b551c590c580a46
#
_entry.id   ae157991ddd7090f5b551c590c580a46
#
_cell.length_a   1.000
_cell.length_b   1.000
_cell.length_c   1.000
_cell.angle_alpha   90.00
_cell.angle_beta   90.00
_cell.angle_gamma   90.00
#
_symmetry.space_group_name_H-M   'P 1'
#
loop_
_entity.id
_entity.type
_entity.pdbx_description
1 polymer ?
#
loop_
_entity_poly.entity_id
_entity_poly.type
_entity_poly.pdbx_seq_one_letter_code
_entity_poly.pdbx_strand_id
1 'polypeptide(L)'
;FFSSRRRHTRFRNVTGVQTCALPIWAKIDMAAANMHLRDPLMYRIKHASHHRTGNKWCIYPMYDFAHGQSDSIEEITHSICTLEFEVHRPLYEWFIEKLNIFPSHQFEFARLNLNYTVMSKRKLLQLVNEKYVNGWDDPRMPTISGMRRRGYTPGSIREFADRVGVTRRENIIDVGLLEYCVREDLNLHANRAMVVTDPLKLIITNYDFDKTEVLHGENNPEAEDKGGMRDIPFGRELWIERDDFKEVAEKKYFRLAPGNMVRLKHAYIVKCESFVKDDAGNITEIHCTYIPESRSGNDTSGIQVKGVIHWVSAAHAINCEVRLYDRLFRVEDPSNEAGDFKDYINPHSLTVINEAKAEPSLKAAKPLDKFQFLRKGYFCVDKESTSDKLIFNRTVGLKDTWAKEQKK
;
A
#
# COMPACT_ATOMS: atom_id res chain seq x y z
N PHE A 1 -46.22 -14.97 20.67
CA PHE A 1 -45.10 -14.39 19.96
C PHE A 1 -44.83 -15.04 18.58
N PHE A 2 -45.20 -16.31 18.37
CA PHE A 2 -45.00 -17.03 17.13
C PHE A 2 -46.33 -17.38 16.46
N SER A 3 -46.46 -17.13 15.19
CA SER A 3 -47.64 -17.49 14.40
C SER A 3 -47.21 -18.40 13.24
N SER A 4 -47.80 -19.58 13.13
CA SER A 4 -47.71 -20.41 11.94
C SER A 4 -48.89 -20.05 11.01
N ARG A 5 -48.64 -19.28 9.96
CA ARG A 5 -49.61 -19.07 8.88
C ARG A 5 -49.36 -20.07 7.76
N ARG A 6 -50.28 -20.98 7.54
CA ARG A 6 -50.34 -21.78 6.32
C ARG A 6 -50.72 -20.87 5.14
N ARG A 7 -49.74 -20.34 4.47
CA ARG A 7 -49.90 -19.84 3.08
C ARG A 7 -49.06 -20.69 2.13
N HIS A 8 -49.73 -21.44 1.29
CA HIS A 8 -49.08 -22.08 0.14
C HIS A 8 -48.67 -21.02 -0.88
N THR A 9 -47.57 -20.38 -0.67
CA THR A 9 -46.93 -19.56 -1.69
C THR A 9 -45.73 -20.34 -2.21
N ARG A 10 -45.85 -20.88 -3.43
CA ARG A 10 -44.72 -21.42 -4.17
C ARG A 10 -43.76 -20.27 -4.49
N PHE A 11 -42.72 -20.08 -3.66
CA PHE A 11 -41.57 -19.28 -4.06
C PHE A 11 -40.77 -20.11 -5.09
N ARG A 12 -40.76 -19.68 -6.33
CA ARG A 12 -39.77 -20.15 -7.31
C ARG A 12 -38.42 -19.52 -6.93
N ASN A 13 -37.52 -20.32 -6.38
CA ASN A 13 -36.16 -19.93 -6.11
C ASN A 13 -35.39 -19.67 -7.41
N VAL A 14 -34.68 -18.53 -7.49
CA VAL A 14 -33.74 -18.18 -8.54
C VAL A 14 -32.51 -19.13 -8.56
N THR A 15 -32.35 -20.03 -7.57
CA THR A 15 -31.21 -20.94 -7.39
C THR A 15 -31.53 -22.42 -7.51
N GLY A 16 -32.72 -22.81 -7.98
CA GLY A 16 -33.08 -24.22 -8.25
C GLY A 16 -33.15 -25.17 -7.05
N VAL A 17 -33.01 -24.69 -5.81
CA VAL A 17 -33.11 -25.52 -4.59
C VAL A 17 -34.54 -25.45 -4.07
N GLN A 18 -35.27 -26.60 -4.14
CA GLN A 18 -36.59 -26.75 -3.52
C GLN A 18 -36.48 -26.62 -2.00
N THR A 19 -36.93 -25.51 -1.45
CA THR A 19 -37.17 -25.34 0.00
C THR A 19 -38.58 -25.81 0.30
N CYS A 20 -38.73 -27.03 0.79
CA CYS A 20 -39.96 -27.47 1.47
C CYS A 20 -39.84 -27.09 2.94
N ALA A 21 -40.43 -25.95 3.35
CA ALA A 21 -40.57 -25.70 4.77
C ALA A 21 -41.50 -24.53 5.07
N LEU A 22 -42.17 -24.64 6.18
CA LEU A 22 -42.93 -23.54 6.77
C LEU A 22 -41.91 -22.58 7.44
N PRO A 23 -41.75 -21.35 6.92
CA PRO A 23 -40.89 -20.37 7.59
C PRO A 23 -41.49 -19.97 8.92
N ILE A 24 -40.64 -19.78 9.94
CA ILE A 24 -41.04 -19.26 11.25
C ILE A 24 -40.87 -17.76 11.21
N TRP A 25 -41.96 -17.02 11.51
CA TRP A 25 -42.01 -15.55 11.45
C TRP A 25 -42.23 -14.98 12.83
N ALA A 26 -41.62 -13.82 13.13
CA ALA A 26 -42.06 -13.01 14.25
C ALA A 26 -43.38 -12.32 13.89
N LYS A 27 -44.31 -12.24 14.82
CA LYS A 27 -45.56 -11.52 14.66
C LYS A 27 -45.38 -10.13 15.27
N ILE A 28 -45.24 -9.11 14.45
CA ILE A 28 -45.04 -7.72 14.88
C ILE A 28 -46.19 -6.87 14.36
N ASP A 29 -46.00 -6.23 13.18
CA ASP A 29 -46.98 -5.36 12.57
C ASP A 29 -46.76 -5.33 11.03
N MET A 30 -47.74 -5.86 10.30
CA MET A 30 -47.70 -5.85 8.80
C MET A 30 -47.89 -4.46 8.19
N ALA A 31 -48.36 -3.47 8.97
CA ALA A 31 -48.55 -2.10 8.54
C ALA A 31 -47.36 -1.17 8.93
N ALA A 32 -46.33 -1.70 9.61
CA ALA A 32 -45.18 -0.90 10.02
C ALA A 32 -44.54 -0.16 8.85
N ALA A 33 -44.15 1.10 9.05
CA ALA A 33 -43.44 1.88 8.04
C ALA A 33 -42.09 1.24 7.70
N ASN A 34 -41.38 0.72 8.73
CA ASN A 34 -40.14 -0.02 8.53
C ASN A 34 -40.46 -1.46 8.08
N MET A 35 -40.01 -1.83 6.87
CA MET A 35 -40.24 -3.16 6.31
C MET A 35 -39.67 -4.30 7.17
N HIS A 36 -38.60 -4.07 7.92
CA HIS A 36 -37.99 -5.07 8.81
C HIS A 36 -38.91 -5.45 10.00
N LEU A 37 -39.89 -4.61 10.33
CA LEU A 37 -40.88 -4.89 11.36
C LEU A 37 -42.17 -5.55 10.85
N ARG A 38 -42.25 -5.81 9.52
CA ARG A 38 -43.43 -6.45 8.90
C ARG A 38 -43.34 -7.98 8.97
N ASP A 39 -43.61 -8.56 10.14
CA ASP A 39 -43.55 -9.98 10.41
C ASP A 39 -42.32 -10.67 9.81
N PRO A 40 -41.11 -10.31 10.26
CA PRO A 40 -39.86 -10.77 9.64
C PRO A 40 -39.62 -12.26 9.83
N LEU A 41 -38.92 -12.86 8.88
CA LEU A 41 -38.52 -14.26 8.93
C LEU A 41 -37.44 -14.49 10.00
N MET A 42 -37.68 -15.40 10.93
CA MET A 42 -36.74 -15.76 12.00
C MET A 42 -35.86 -16.95 11.63
N TYR A 43 -36.47 -18.00 11.07
CA TYR A 43 -35.80 -19.23 10.68
C TYR A 43 -36.17 -19.63 9.25
N ARG A 44 -35.22 -20.20 8.57
CA ARG A 44 -35.46 -20.96 7.33
C ARG A 44 -35.06 -22.41 7.52
N ILE A 45 -35.76 -23.32 6.83
CA ILE A 45 -35.42 -24.72 6.79
C ILE A 45 -34.67 -24.98 5.47
N LYS A 46 -33.51 -25.61 5.56
CA LYS A 46 -32.66 -25.95 4.42
C LYS A 46 -32.03 -27.33 4.61
N HIS A 47 -32.46 -28.29 3.80
CA HIS A 47 -31.84 -29.62 3.75
C HIS A 47 -30.59 -29.58 2.90
N ALA A 48 -29.45 -29.24 3.49
CA ALA A 48 -28.15 -29.21 2.85
C ALA A 48 -27.06 -29.46 3.89
N SER A 49 -26.01 -30.16 3.49
CA SER A 49 -24.85 -30.37 4.35
C SER A 49 -24.12 -29.06 4.63
N HIS A 50 -23.87 -28.78 5.90
CA HIS A 50 -23.12 -27.63 6.35
C HIS A 50 -21.62 -27.99 6.53
N HIS A 51 -20.71 -27.16 6.10
CA HIS A 51 -19.26 -27.43 6.09
C HIS A 51 -18.63 -27.77 7.46
N ARG A 52 -19.24 -27.36 8.56
CA ARG A 52 -18.78 -27.67 9.94
C ARG A 52 -19.62 -28.74 10.65
N THR A 53 -20.95 -28.70 10.47
CA THR A 53 -21.89 -29.53 11.25
C THR A 53 -22.52 -30.66 10.43
N GLY A 54 -22.14 -30.79 9.13
CA GLY A 54 -22.72 -31.81 8.25
C GLY A 54 -24.25 -31.69 8.16
N ASN A 55 -24.94 -32.79 8.33
CA ASN A 55 -26.40 -32.88 8.28
C ASN A 55 -27.07 -32.80 9.65
N LYS A 56 -26.35 -32.32 10.71
CA LYS A 56 -26.87 -32.25 12.08
C LYS A 56 -28.09 -31.32 12.22
N TRP A 57 -28.12 -30.24 11.43
CA TRP A 57 -29.15 -29.21 11.48
C TRP A 57 -29.76 -28.97 10.11
N CYS A 58 -31.07 -28.81 10.05
CA CYS A 58 -31.80 -28.36 8.88
C CYS A 58 -32.53 -27.03 9.07
N ILE A 59 -32.47 -26.47 10.28
CA ILE A 59 -33.07 -25.18 10.64
C ILE A 59 -31.95 -24.18 10.88
N TYR A 60 -32.02 -23.01 10.22
CA TYR A 60 -31.02 -21.97 10.28
C TYR A 60 -31.67 -20.63 10.65
N PRO A 61 -31.21 -19.94 11.71
CA PRO A 61 -31.71 -18.62 12.04
C PRO A 61 -31.33 -17.63 10.94
N MET A 62 -32.20 -16.67 10.71
CA MET A 62 -31.90 -15.52 9.87
C MET A 62 -31.03 -14.53 10.63
N TYR A 63 -30.25 -13.73 9.90
CA TYR A 63 -29.28 -12.81 10.46
C TYR A 63 -29.89 -11.90 11.55
N ASP A 64 -31.00 -11.21 11.24
CA ASP A 64 -31.63 -10.25 12.16
C ASP A 64 -32.12 -10.89 13.46
N PHE A 65 -32.48 -12.18 13.43
CA PHE A 65 -32.87 -12.91 14.65
C PHE A 65 -31.64 -13.43 15.42
N ALA A 66 -30.60 -13.87 14.71
CA ALA A 66 -29.40 -14.44 15.33
C ALA A 66 -28.49 -13.39 15.96
N HIS A 67 -28.35 -12.23 15.32
CA HIS A 67 -27.37 -11.21 15.69
C HIS A 67 -27.59 -10.70 17.14
N GLY A 68 -28.78 -10.19 17.45
CA GLY A 68 -29.07 -9.67 18.79
C GLY A 68 -28.99 -10.73 19.90
N GLN A 69 -29.34 -12.00 19.58
CA GLN A 69 -29.19 -13.09 20.54
C GLN A 69 -27.76 -13.50 20.80
N SER A 70 -26.93 -13.53 19.74
CA SER A 70 -25.50 -13.81 19.88
C SER A 70 -24.81 -12.73 20.72
N ASP A 71 -25.07 -11.47 20.45
CA ASP A 71 -24.57 -10.36 21.25
C ASP A 71 -25.01 -10.43 22.69
N SER A 72 -26.29 -10.76 22.91
CA SER A 72 -26.86 -10.89 24.25
C SER A 72 -26.27 -12.07 25.04
N ILE A 73 -26.06 -13.24 24.40
CA ILE A 73 -25.43 -14.41 25.02
C ILE A 73 -23.99 -14.12 25.44
N GLU A 74 -23.28 -13.33 24.62
CA GLU A 74 -21.89 -12.92 24.86
C GLU A 74 -21.76 -11.67 25.73
N GLU A 75 -22.88 -11.10 26.19
CA GLU A 75 -22.95 -9.88 27.01
C GLU A 75 -22.25 -8.66 26.35
N ILE A 76 -22.35 -8.56 25.01
CA ILE A 76 -21.82 -7.44 24.26
C ILE A 76 -22.62 -6.18 24.58
N THR A 77 -22.00 -5.17 25.16
CA THR A 77 -22.66 -3.91 25.51
C THR A 77 -22.86 -3.00 24.31
N HIS A 78 -21.88 -2.96 23.36
CA HIS A 78 -21.87 -2.10 22.19
C HIS A 78 -21.65 -2.95 20.93
N SER A 79 -22.72 -3.22 20.20
CA SER A 79 -22.70 -3.95 18.93
C SER A 79 -22.43 -2.97 17.78
N ILE A 80 -21.29 -3.11 17.12
CA ILE A 80 -20.83 -2.18 16.06
C ILE A 80 -21.21 -2.71 14.68
N CYS A 81 -21.98 -1.92 13.92
CA CYS A 81 -22.44 -2.26 12.58
C CYS A 81 -22.11 -1.17 11.56
N THR A 82 -22.26 -1.48 10.28
CA THR A 82 -22.26 -0.48 9.19
C THR A 82 -23.61 0.22 9.09
N LEU A 83 -23.67 1.42 8.48
CA LEU A 83 -24.91 2.21 8.30
C LEU A 83 -26.02 1.45 7.57
N GLU A 84 -25.70 0.44 6.79
CA GLU A 84 -26.66 -0.44 6.11
C GLU A 84 -27.64 -1.09 7.11
N PHE A 85 -27.24 -1.26 8.36
CA PHE A 85 -28.04 -1.88 9.44
C PHE A 85 -28.83 -0.88 10.31
N GLU A 86 -28.78 0.40 10.01
CA GLU A 86 -29.56 1.41 10.76
C GLU A 86 -31.06 1.09 10.73
N VAL A 87 -31.57 0.68 9.56
CA VAL A 87 -32.97 0.29 9.39
C VAL A 87 -33.32 -1.05 10.05
N HIS A 88 -32.33 -1.86 10.39
CA HIS A 88 -32.49 -3.14 11.10
C HIS A 88 -32.49 -2.97 12.62
N ARG A 89 -31.90 -1.89 13.16
CA ARG A 89 -31.80 -1.66 14.60
C ARG A 89 -33.13 -1.74 15.35
N PRO A 90 -34.27 -1.19 14.86
CA PRO A 90 -35.55 -1.36 15.55
C PRO A 90 -35.99 -2.82 15.71
N LEU A 91 -35.64 -3.69 14.75
CA LEU A 91 -35.92 -5.13 14.85
C LEU A 91 -34.98 -5.82 15.86
N TYR A 92 -33.69 -5.44 15.87
CA TYR A 92 -32.69 -5.90 16.83
C TYR A 92 -33.15 -5.61 18.27
N GLU A 93 -33.53 -4.35 18.56
CA GLU A 93 -34.03 -3.91 19.86
C GLU A 93 -35.33 -4.60 20.24
N TRP A 94 -36.23 -4.80 19.27
CA TRP A 94 -37.48 -5.52 19.49
C TRP A 94 -37.25 -6.97 19.93
N PHE A 95 -36.29 -7.69 19.34
CA PHE A 95 -35.99 -9.06 19.78
C PHE A 95 -35.36 -9.07 21.18
N ILE A 96 -34.43 -8.18 21.48
CA ILE A 96 -33.83 -8.05 22.82
C ILE A 96 -34.90 -7.84 23.86
N GLU A 97 -35.80 -6.90 23.66
CA GLU A 97 -36.91 -6.59 24.58
C GLU A 97 -37.88 -7.77 24.74
N LYS A 98 -38.36 -8.35 23.62
CA LYS A 98 -39.42 -9.39 23.67
C LYS A 98 -38.92 -10.73 24.17
N LEU A 99 -37.63 -11.01 24.08
CA LEU A 99 -37.01 -12.21 24.64
C LEU A 99 -36.55 -11.99 26.10
N ASN A 100 -36.53 -10.72 26.56
CA ASN A 100 -36.04 -10.32 27.89
C ASN A 100 -34.63 -10.86 28.18
N ILE A 101 -33.74 -10.64 27.22
CA ILE A 101 -32.33 -11.07 27.26
C ILE A 101 -31.43 -9.87 27.54
N PHE A 102 -30.10 -10.09 27.66
CA PHE A 102 -29.11 -9.03 27.96
C PHE A 102 -29.25 -7.84 27.00
N PRO A 103 -29.32 -6.58 27.51
CA PRO A 103 -29.66 -5.40 26.73
C PRO A 103 -28.45 -4.85 25.94
N SER A 104 -28.05 -5.59 24.94
CA SER A 104 -27.06 -5.11 23.97
C SER A 104 -27.59 -3.94 23.15
N HIS A 105 -26.75 -2.97 22.80
CA HIS A 105 -27.12 -1.83 21.97
C HIS A 105 -26.34 -1.83 20.64
N GLN A 106 -27.04 -1.64 19.54
CA GLN A 106 -26.45 -1.54 18.20
C GLN A 106 -26.10 -0.09 17.87
N PHE A 107 -24.86 0.10 17.35
CA PHE A 107 -24.35 1.38 16.88
C PHE A 107 -23.85 1.23 15.45
N GLU A 108 -24.25 2.13 14.56
CA GLU A 108 -23.88 2.08 13.15
C GLU A 108 -22.94 3.24 12.81
N PHE A 109 -21.96 2.93 11.94
CA PHE A 109 -21.00 3.88 11.43
C PHE A 109 -20.86 3.76 9.90
N ALA A 110 -20.49 4.88 9.27
CA ALA A 110 -20.21 4.92 7.85
C ALA A 110 -19.00 4.04 7.52
N ARG A 111 -19.05 3.39 6.36
CA ARG A 111 -17.91 2.69 5.80
C ARG A 111 -16.83 3.69 5.42
N LEU A 112 -15.57 3.36 5.69
CA LEU A 112 -14.42 4.11 5.20
C LEU A 112 -14.24 3.81 3.71
N ASN A 113 -14.55 4.77 2.85
CA ASN A 113 -14.34 4.71 1.40
C ASN A 113 -13.12 5.56 1.03
N LEU A 114 -12.28 5.04 0.13
CA LEU A 114 -11.12 5.74 -0.42
C LEU A 114 -11.37 6.06 -1.89
N ASN A 115 -10.92 7.25 -2.33
CA ASN A 115 -10.88 7.55 -3.75
C ASN A 115 -9.82 6.70 -4.48
N TYR A 116 -9.89 6.62 -5.80
CA TYR A 116 -9.03 5.79 -6.66
C TYR A 116 -9.00 4.31 -6.28
N THR A 117 -10.04 3.84 -5.58
CA THR A 117 -10.07 2.51 -4.97
C THR A 117 -11.46 1.90 -5.06
N VAL A 118 -11.53 0.60 -5.25
CA VAL A 118 -12.76 -0.19 -5.17
C VAL A 118 -12.78 -0.97 -3.86
N MET A 119 -13.81 -0.75 -3.02
CA MET A 119 -13.96 -1.41 -1.72
C MET A 119 -14.93 -2.61 -1.74
N SER A 120 -15.55 -2.89 -2.89
CA SER A 120 -16.49 -4.01 -3.04
C SER A 120 -15.75 -5.34 -3.16
N LYS A 121 -16.01 -6.29 -2.25
CA LYS A 121 -15.46 -7.66 -2.30
C LYS A 121 -15.73 -8.34 -3.66
N ARG A 122 -16.93 -8.16 -4.23
CA ARG A 122 -17.30 -8.76 -5.53
C ARG A 122 -16.42 -8.23 -6.65
N LYS A 123 -16.23 -6.91 -6.72
CA LYS A 123 -15.37 -6.28 -7.74
C LYS A 123 -13.90 -6.65 -7.52
N LEU A 124 -13.42 -6.69 -6.27
CA LEU A 124 -12.05 -7.13 -5.96
C LEU A 124 -11.81 -8.59 -6.34
N LEU A 125 -12.78 -9.49 -6.09
CA LEU A 125 -12.72 -10.89 -6.51
C LEU A 125 -12.65 -11.01 -8.05
N GLN A 126 -13.37 -10.16 -8.77
CA GLN A 126 -13.32 -10.10 -10.22
C GLN A 126 -11.93 -9.71 -10.73
N LEU A 127 -11.28 -8.72 -10.14
CA LEU A 127 -9.89 -8.34 -10.48
C LEU A 127 -8.91 -9.50 -10.30
N VAL A 128 -9.07 -10.29 -9.23
CA VAL A 128 -8.24 -11.47 -8.97
C VAL A 128 -8.50 -12.58 -9.99
N ASN A 129 -9.77 -12.92 -10.23
CA ASN A 129 -10.15 -14.01 -11.13
C ASN A 129 -9.78 -13.72 -12.59
N GLU A 130 -9.92 -12.48 -13.03
CA GLU A 130 -9.59 -12.00 -14.38
C GLU A 130 -8.10 -11.60 -14.52
N LYS A 131 -7.30 -11.80 -13.46
CA LYS A 131 -5.83 -11.59 -13.44
C LYS A 131 -5.37 -10.15 -13.73
N TYR A 132 -6.18 -9.15 -13.40
CA TYR A 132 -5.73 -7.75 -13.38
C TYR A 132 -4.74 -7.48 -12.23
N VAL A 133 -4.83 -8.29 -11.19
CA VAL A 133 -3.91 -8.31 -10.03
C VAL A 133 -3.46 -9.73 -9.73
N ASN A 134 -2.30 -9.89 -9.06
CA ASN A 134 -1.69 -11.19 -8.81
C ASN A 134 -2.32 -11.98 -7.65
N GLY A 135 -3.36 -11.45 -7.02
CA GLY A 135 -4.07 -12.12 -5.92
C GLY A 135 -4.54 -11.12 -4.87
N TRP A 136 -5.07 -11.64 -3.76
CA TRP A 136 -5.59 -10.83 -2.67
C TRP A 136 -4.53 -10.03 -1.91
N ASP A 137 -3.28 -10.41 -2.02
CA ASP A 137 -2.12 -9.73 -1.44
C ASP A 137 -1.31 -8.90 -2.44
N ASP A 138 -1.86 -8.65 -3.64
CA ASP A 138 -1.23 -7.73 -4.59
C ASP A 138 -1.09 -6.34 -3.92
N PRO A 139 0.10 -5.71 -3.98
CA PRO A 139 0.35 -4.41 -3.37
C PRO A 139 -0.55 -3.25 -3.87
N ARG A 140 -1.30 -3.44 -4.95
CA ARG A 140 -2.28 -2.48 -5.48
C ARG A 140 -3.68 -2.67 -4.88
N MET A 141 -3.91 -3.77 -4.15
CA MET A 141 -5.20 -4.10 -3.56
C MET A 141 -5.38 -3.42 -2.19
N PRO A 142 -6.58 -2.89 -1.88
CA PRO A 142 -6.88 -2.24 -0.59
C PRO A 142 -7.17 -3.27 0.52
N THR A 143 -6.50 -4.40 0.49
CA THR A 143 -6.60 -5.43 1.51
C THR A 143 -5.48 -5.26 2.53
N ILE A 144 -5.69 -5.69 3.77
CA ILE A 144 -4.63 -5.68 4.80
C ILE A 144 -3.40 -6.46 4.33
N SER A 145 -3.59 -7.57 3.61
CA SER A 145 -2.50 -8.36 3.05
C SER A 145 -1.74 -7.62 1.95
N GLY A 146 -2.45 -6.94 1.04
CA GLY A 146 -1.85 -6.12 -0.02
C GLY A 146 -1.10 -4.92 0.55
N MET A 147 -1.70 -4.18 1.47
CA MET A 147 -1.07 -3.04 2.14
C MET A 147 0.19 -3.47 2.91
N ARG A 148 0.13 -4.59 3.65
CA ARG A 148 1.30 -5.15 4.36
C ARG A 148 2.42 -5.50 3.39
N ARG A 149 2.12 -6.18 2.28
CA ARG A 149 3.08 -6.55 1.24
C ARG A 149 3.67 -5.32 0.55
N ARG A 150 2.88 -4.26 0.38
CA ARG A 150 3.35 -2.97 -0.12
C ARG A 150 4.27 -2.24 0.86
N GLY A 151 4.19 -2.56 2.16
CA GLY A 151 5.04 -2.00 3.20
C GLY A 151 4.35 -1.01 4.13
N TYR A 152 3.03 -0.91 4.09
CA TYR A 152 2.25 -0.12 5.05
C TYR A 152 2.40 -0.74 6.44
N THR A 153 2.55 0.10 7.44
CA THR A 153 2.73 -0.33 8.83
C THR A 153 1.39 -0.31 9.59
N PRO A 154 1.23 -1.13 10.62
CA PRO A 154 0.05 -1.03 11.49
C PRO A 154 -0.10 0.36 12.13
N GLY A 155 1.04 1.03 12.48
CA GLY A 155 1.05 2.39 13.05
C GLY A 155 0.45 3.39 12.09
N SER A 156 0.91 3.41 10.84
CA SER A 156 0.40 4.35 9.82
C SER A 156 -1.08 4.16 9.50
N ILE A 157 -1.58 2.91 9.51
CA ILE A 157 -3.01 2.62 9.27
C ILE A 157 -3.87 3.10 10.45
N ARG A 158 -3.41 2.91 11.71
CA ARG A 158 -4.11 3.42 12.88
C ARG A 158 -4.13 4.95 12.90
N GLU A 159 -2.98 5.60 12.67
CA GLU A 159 -2.90 7.05 12.56
C GLU A 159 -3.84 7.61 11.49
N PHE A 160 -3.93 6.93 10.34
CA PHE A 160 -4.90 7.30 9.30
C PHE A 160 -6.34 7.16 9.80
N ALA A 161 -6.68 6.05 10.47
CA ALA A 161 -8.02 5.84 10.99
C ALA A 161 -8.40 6.88 12.07
N ASP A 162 -7.45 7.23 12.94
CA ASP A 162 -7.64 8.26 13.98
C ASP A 162 -7.86 9.64 13.36
N ARG A 163 -7.12 10.01 12.31
CA ARG A 163 -7.30 11.29 11.60
C ARG A 163 -8.62 11.37 10.85
N VAL A 164 -9.06 10.28 10.24
CA VAL A 164 -10.36 10.22 9.56
C VAL A 164 -11.50 10.33 10.58
N GLY A 165 -11.33 9.70 11.73
CA GLY A 165 -12.34 9.63 12.78
C GLY A 165 -13.53 8.74 12.40
N VAL A 166 -14.53 8.73 13.28
CA VAL A 166 -15.76 7.95 13.12
C VAL A 166 -16.91 8.88 12.76
N THR A 167 -17.72 8.51 11.78
CA THR A 167 -18.85 9.31 11.31
C THR A 167 -20.05 8.42 10.98
N ARG A 168 -21.25 9.01 11.04
CA ARG A 168 -22.51 8.42 10.57
C ARG A 168 -22.93 8.97 9.19
N ARG A 169 -22.05 9.71 8.51
CA ARG A 169 -22.28 10.21 7.16
C ARG A 169 -21.32 9.56 6.19
N GLU A 170 -21.84 9.01 5.11
CA GLU A 170 -21.03 8.47 4.02
C GLU A 170 -20.15 9.58 3.41
N ASN A 171 -18.88 9.30 3.25
CA ASN A 171 -17.91 10.18 2.61
C ASN A 171 -16.84 9.34 1.88
N ILE A 172 -16.08 10.01 1.02
CA ILE A 172 -14.93 9.44 0.32
C ILE A 172 -13.69 10.18 0.83
N ILE A 173 -12.75 9.45 1.39
CA ILE A 173 -11.51 9.98 1.94
C ILE A 173 -10.43 9.95 0.85
N ASP A 174 -9.63 11.01 0.78
CA ASP A 174 -8.49 11.06 -0.13
C ASP A 174 -7.42 10.04 0.29
N VAL A 175 -7.07 9.13 -0.63
CA VAL A 175 -5.99 8.16 -0.42
C VAL A 175 -4.64 8.83 -0.15
N GLY A 176 -4.45 10.08 -0.59
CA GLY A 176 -3.29 10.91 -0.28
C GLY A 176 -3.08 11.10 1.22
N LEU A 177 -4.15 11.15 2.03
CA LEU A 177 -4.04 11.20 3.49
C LEU A 177 -3.46 9.90 4.07
N LEU A 178 -3.89 8.74 3.56
CA LEU A 178 -3.31 7.45 3.95
C LEU A 178 -1.83 7.39 3.56
N GLU A 179 -1.48 7.78 2.34
CA GLU A 179 -0.09 7.83 1.88
C GLU A 179 0.75 8.81 2.70
N TYR A 180 0.17 9.92 3.17
CA TYR A 180 0.83 10.85 4.08
C TYR A 180 1.17 10.19 5.42
N CYS A 181 0.21 9.52 6.07
CA CYS A 181 0.44 8.81 7.33
C CYS A 181 1.54 7.74 7.19
N VAL A 182 1.56 7.04 6.05
CA VAL A 182 2.60 6.05 5.74
C VAL A 182 3.98 6.72 5.60
N ARG A 183 4.07 7.88 4.93
CA ARG A 183 5.34 8.62 4.80
C ARG A 183 5.86 9.09 6.14
N GLU A 184 5.01 9.65 7.00
CA GLU A 184 5.39 10.12 8.34
C GLU A 184 5.94 8.97 9.20
N ASP A 185 5.23 7.85 9.25
CA ASP A 185 5.66 6.69 10.02
C ASP A 185 7.00 6.12 9.48
N LEU A 186 7.12 5.96 8.17
CA LEU A 186 8.34 5.44 7.55
C LEU A 186 9.52 6.42 7.64
N ASN A 187 9.27 7.71 7.72
CA ASN A 187 10.34 8.69 7.93
C ASN A 187 11.06 8.47 9.27
N LEU A 188 10.33 8.08 10.29
CA LEU A 188 10.88 7.80 11.62
C LEU A 188 11.54 6.42 11.72
N HIS A 189 10.99 5.41 11.00
CA HIS A 189 11.36 4.01 11.25
C HIS A 189 12.16 3.34 10.13
N ALA A 190 12.14 3.86 8.89
CA ALA A 190 12.82 3.22 7.78
C ALA A 190 14.29 3.65 7.67
N ASN A 191 15.19 2.67 7.58
CA ASN A 191 16.60 2.93 7.31
C ASN A 191 16.80 3.51 5.90
N ARG A 192 17.78 4.42 5.77
CA ARG A 192 18.14 5.03 4.49
C ARG A 192 19.12 4.12 3.74
N ALA A 193 18.93 4.01 2.43
CA ALA A 193 19.84 3.26 1.57
C ALA A 193 19.99 3.97 0.21
N MET A 194 21.11 3.76 -0.44
CA MET A 194 21.33 4.22 -1.81
C MET A 194 21.03 3.10 -2.79
N VAL A 195 20.08 3.34 -3.70
CA VAL A 195 19.71 2.44 -4.79
C VAL A 195 19.57 3.25 -6.05
N VAL A 196 20.22 2.83 -7.12
CA VAL A 196 20.20 3.42 -8.44
C VAL A 196 19.25 2.59 -9.32
N THR A 197 18.17 3.19 -9.77
CA THR A 197 17.11 2.48 -10.51
C THR A 197 17.32 2.49 -12.02
N ASP A 198 17.99 3.50 -12.55
CA ASP A 198 18.39 3.60 -13.95
C ASP A 198 19.90 3.89 -14.01
N PRO A 199 20.75 2.84 -13.96
CA PRO A 199 22.17 3.01 -13.75
C PRO A 199 22.90 3.60 -14.97
N LEU A 200 23.69 4.64 -14.69
CA LEU A 200 24.67 5.21 -15.60
C LEU A 200 26.06 5.14 -14.94
N LYS A 201 27.05 4.67 -15.67
CA LYS A 201 28.41 4.49 -15.15
C LYS A 201 29.12 5.83 -14.97
N LEU A 202 29.74 6.04 -13.83
CA LEU A 202 30.59 7.17 -13.53
C LEU A 202 32.00 6.67 -13.19
N ILE A 203 33.01 7.17 -13.86
CA ILE A 203 34.43 6.81 -13.66
C ILE A 203 35.17 8.02 -13.10
N ILE A 204 35.79 7.83 -11.93
CA ILE A 204 36.66 8.86 -11.31
C ILE A 204 38.06 8.67 -11.81
N THR A 205 38.51 9.52 -12.77
CA THR A 205 39.74 9.33 -13.53
C THR A 205 40.99 9.50 -12.70
N ASN A 206 40.97 10.37 -11.68
CA ASN A 206 42.07 10.62 -10.74
C ASN A 206 41.99 9.85 -9.43
N TYR A 207 41.19 8.73 -9.37
CA TYR A 207 41.16 7.83 -8.23
C TYR A 207 41.90 6.55 -8.61
N ASP A 208 42.72 6.03 -7.67
CA ASP A 208 43.53 4.85 -7.88
C ASP A 208 42.69 3.63 -8.24
N PHE A 209 43.12 2.84 -9.21
CA PHE A 209 42.35 1.74 -9.80
C PHE A 209 41.98 0.68 -8.76
N ASP A 210 42.95 0.26 -7.97
CA ASP A 210 42.77 -0.83 -6.96
C ASP A 210 42.35 -0.33 -5.57
N LYS A 211 42.13 0.97 -5.41
CA LYS A 211 41.77 1.55 -4.13
C LYS A 211 40.27 1.44 -3.88
N THR A 212 39.95 0.84 -2.74
CA THR A 212 38.60 0.92 -2.14
C THR A 212 38.72 1.50 -0.76
N GLU A 213 37.91 2.48 -0.43
CA GLU A 213 37.78 2.98 0.94
C GLU A 213 36.37 2.78 1.46
N VAL A 214 36.23 2.67 2.78
CA VAL A 214 34.94 2.54 3.44
C VAL A 214 34.55 3.92 3.97
N LEU A 215 33.43 4.41 3.46
CA LEU A 215 32.76 5.60 3.99
C LEU A 215 31.61 5.15 4.91
N HIS A 216 31.13 6.06 5.75
CA HIS A 216 30.06 5.77 6.70
C HIS A 216 28.85 6.67 6.45
N GLY A 217 27.65 6.09 6.55
CA GLY A 217 26.40 6.82 6.44
C GLY A 217 25.44 6.46 7.59
N GLU A 218 24.74 7.45 8.08
CA GLU A 218 23.69 7.23 9.08
C GLU A 218 22.55 6.40 8.47
N ASN A 219 22.06 5.42 9.23
CA ASN A 219 20.97 4.56 8.78
C ASN A 219 19.64 5.33 8.79
N ASN A 220 19.36 6.08 9.85
CA ASN A 220 18.17 6.92 9.92
C ASN A 220 18.44 8.20 10.74
N PRO A 221 18.67 9.34 10.10
CA PRO A 221 18.97 10.59 10.80
C PRO A 221 17.79 11.14 11.62
N GLU A 222 16.55 10.69 11.36
CA GLU A 222 15.34 11.11 12.07
C GLU A 222 15.04 10.25 13.31
N ALA A 223 15.67 9.08 13.45
CA ALA A 223 15.54 8.24 14.64
C ALA A 223 16.35 8.83 15.81
N GLU A 224 15.88 8.63 17.05
CA GLU A 224 16.53 9.14 18.27
C GLU A 224 18.00 8.69 18.38
N ASP A 225 18.29 7.44 18.03
CA ASP A 225 19.63 6.85 18.03
C ASP A 225 20.33 6.92 16.65
N LYS A 226 19.76 7.66 15.69
CA LYS A 226 20.16 7.73 14.27
C LYS A 226 20.20 6.38 13.55
N GLY A 227 19.58 5.33 14.10
CA GLY A 227 19.52 3.99 13.53
C GLY A 227 20.88 3.30 13.35
N GLY A 228 21.95 3.84 13.97
CA GLY A 228 23.31 3.39 13.76
C GLY A 228 23.94 3.87 12.46
N MET A 229 25.13 3.32 12.13
CA MET A 229 25.90 3.65 10.94
C MET A 229 26.01 2.43 10.03
N ARG A 230 26.16 2.64 8.73
CA ARG A 230 26.46 1.59 7.76
C ARG A 230 27.71 1.92 6.95
N ASP A 231 28.39 0.88 6.53
CA ASP A 231 29.55 0.96 5.66
C ASP A 231 29.14 1.11 4.21
N ILE A 232 29.78 2.08 3.54
CA ILE A 232 29.53 2.41 2.14
C ILE A 232 30.87 2.32 1.39
N PRO A 233 31.14 1.23 0.67
CA PRO A 233 32.38 1.10 -0.09
C PRO A 233 32.40 2.12 -1.24
N PHE A 234 33.53 2.84 -1.37
CA PHE A 234 33.78 3.82 -2.40
C PHE A 234 35.01 3.40 -3.22
N GLY A 235 34.94 3.54 -4.53
CA GLY A 235 35.99 3.21 -5.43
C GLY A 235 35.95 4.07 -6.70
N ARG A 236 36.79 3.71 -7.68
CA ARG A 236 36.94 4.44 -8.94
C ARG A 236 35.68 4.44 -9.80
N GLU A 237 34.95 3.32 -9.84
CA GLU A 237 33.76 3.14 -10.68
C GLU A 237 32.51 3.14 -9.84
N LEU A 238 31.54 3.95 -10.23
CA LEU A 238 30.28 4.13 -9.53
C LEU A 238 29.10 4.01 -10.50
N TRP A 239 27.93 3.65 -9.95
CA TRP A 239 26.65 3.81 -10.61
C TRP A 239 25.94 5.03 -10.05
N ILE A 240 25.41 5.88 -10.93
CA ILE A 240 24.53 7.01 -10.59
C ILE A 240 23.21 6.89 -11.35
N GLU A 241 22.19 7.66 -10.96
CA GLU A 241 20.97 7.76 -11.77
C GLU A 241 21.26 8.45 -13.10
N ARG A 242 20.73 7.89 -14.19
CA ARG A 242 20.85 8.50 -15.52
C ARG A 242 20.30 9.92 -15.55
N ASP A 243 19.20 10.18 -14.82
CA ASP A 243 18.59 11.51 -14.67
C ASP A 243 19.49 12.52 -13.95
N ASP A 244 20.54 12.06 -13.27
CA ASP A 244 21.51 12.96 -12.61
C ASP A 244 22.57 13.51 -13.56
N PHE A 245 22.51 13.15 -14.84
CA PHE A 245 23.37 13.70 -15.87
C PHE A 245 22.58 14.29 -17.03
N LYS A 246 23.02 15.44 -17.56
CA LYS A 246 22.58 16.04 -18.84
C LYS A 246 23.78 16.51 -19.64
N GLU A 247 23.79 16.22 -20.91
CA GLU A 247 24.81 16.73 -21.85
C GLU A 247 24.78 18.26 -21.94
N VAL A 248 23.57 18.83 -22.01
CA VAL A 248 23.34 20.27 -22.01
C VAL A 248 22.49 20.63 -20.78
N ALA A 249 23.07 21.38 -19.87
CA ALA A 249 22.44 21.78 -18.64
C ALA A 249 21.63 23.08 -18.80
N GLU A 250 20.38 23.07 -18.26
CA GLU A 250 19.58 24.28 -18.12
C GLU A 250 20.07 25.14 -16.94
N LYS A 251 19.76 26.47 -16.95
CA LYS A 251 20.20 27.43 -15.93
C LYS A 251 19.96 27.02 -14.44
N LYS A 252 18.95 26.18 -14.19
CA LYS A 252 18.57 25.71 -12.84
C LYS A 252 18.88 24.22 -12.61
N TYR A 253 19.69 23.61 -13.46
CA TYR A 253 20.07 22.21 -13.29
C TYR A 253 21.30 22.09 -12.39
N PHE A 254 21.09 21.63 -11.17
CA PHE A 254 22.13 21.51 -10.12
C PHE A 254 22.64 20.06 -9.98
N ARG A 255 22.78 19.35 -11.12
CA ARG A 255 23.34 18.00 -11.18
C ARG A 255 24.50 17.97 -12.14
N LEU A 256 24.99 16.76 -12.52
CA LEU A 256 26.15 16.61 -13.40
C LEU A 256 25.84 17.03 -14.85
N ALA A 257 26.76 17.79 -15.39
CA ALA A 257 26.87 18.14 -16.78
C ALA A 257 28.36 18.47 -17.05
N PRO A 258 28.83 18.49 -18.29
CA PRO A 258 30.20 18.85 -18.59
C PRO A 258 30.63 20.16 -17.92
N GLY A 259 31.72 20.10 -17.14
CA GLY A 259 32.24 21.23 -16.33
C GLY A 259 31.56 21.46 -14.98
N ASN A 260 30.37 20.87 -14.72
CA ASN A 260 29.65 21.04 -13.47
C ASN A 260 30.20 20.14 -12.36
N MET A 261 30.01 20.62 -11.10
CA MET A 261 30.39 19.90 -9.90
C MET A 261 29.16 19.53 -9.07
N VAL A 262 29.19 18.34 -8.46
CA VAL A 262 28.19 17.88 -7.47
C VAL A 262 28.88 17.14 -6.34
N ARG A 263 28.22 17.05 -5.19
CA ARG A 263 28.63 16.18 -4.10
C ARG A 263 28.00 14.81 -4.24
N LEU A 264 28.81 13.80 -4.21
CA LEU A 264 28.39 12.42 -4.00
C LEU A 264 28.00 12.26 -2.51
N LYS A 265 26.79 11.80 -2.23
CA LYS A 265 26.26 11.66 -0.86
C LYS A 265 27.21 10.84 0.01
N HIS A 266 27.57 11.34 1.19
CA HIS A 266 28.54 10.76 2.12
C HIS A 266 30.00 10.64 1.59
N ALA A 267 30.29 11.12 0.40
CA ALA A 267 31.60 11.00 -0.24
C ALA A 267 32.20 12.39 -0.57
N TYR A 268 32.64 12.56 -1.78
CA TYR A 268 33.42 13.68 -2.26
C TYR A 268 32.65 14.58 -3.24
N ILE A 269 33.18 15.76 -3.50
CA ILE A 269 32.77 16.57 -4.66
C ILE A 269 33.47 16.01 -5.89
N VAL A 270 32.70 15.83 -6.96
CA VAL A 270 33.20 15.42 -8.28
C VAL A 270 32.85 16.47 -9.33
N LYS A 271 33.74 16.63 -10.30
CA LYS A 271 33.58 17.49 -11.47
C LYS A 271 33.50 16.63 -12.73
N CYS A 272 32.50 16.83 -13.55
CA CYS A 272 32.38 16.15 -14.82
C CYS A 272 33.35 16.77 -15.85
N GLU A 273 34.24 15.96 -16.39
CA GLU A 273 35.20 16.39 -17.43
C GLU A 273 34.73 16.01 -18.81
N SER A 274 34.21 14.80 -19.01
CA SER A 274 33.75 14.29 -20.29
C SER A 274 32.72 13.16 -20.12
N PHE A 275 32.16 12.69 -21.20
CA PHE A 275 31.26 11.55 -21.26
C PHE A 275 31.45 10.78 -22.56
N VAL A 276 31.00 9.51 -22.59
CA VAL A 276 31.06 8.61 -23.75
C VAL A 276 29.66 8.28 -24.22
N LYS A 277 29.48 8.17 -25.51
CA LYS A 277 28.25 7.72 -26.16
C LYS A 277 28.48 6.43 -26.93
N ASP A 278 27.44 5.63 -27.04
CA ASP A 278 27.37 4.49 -27.96
C ASP A 278 27.05 4.97 -29.40
N ASP A 279 27.07 4.03 -30.35
CA ASP A 279 26.79 4.31 -31.77
C ASP A 279 25.35 4.82 -32.02
N ALA A 280 24.45 4.57 -31.09
CA ALA A 280 23.05 5.06 -31.10
C ALA A 280 22.90 6.47 -30.49
N GLY A 281 23.99 7.03 -29.94
CA GLY A 281 24.01 8.35 -29.30
C GLY A 281 23.61 8.36 -27.84
N ASN A 282 23.37 7.18 -27.20
CA ASN A 282 23.08 7.11 -25.80
C ASN A 282 24.35 7.27 -24.96
N ILE A 283 24.21 7.97 -23.83
CA ILE A 283 25.32 8.16 -22.89
C ILE A 283 25.53 6.86 -22.11
N THR A 284 26.74 6.32 -22.18
CA THR A 284 27.14 5.04 -21.53
C THR A 284 28.01 5.25 -20.33
N GLU A 285 28.88 6.27 -20.32
CA GLU A 285 29.82 6.56 -19.25
C GLU A 285 30.00 8.06 -19.04
N ILE A 286 30.29 8.45 -17.79
CA ILE A 286 30.68 9.81 -17.42
C ILE A 286 32.06 9.75 -16.78
N HIS A 287 32.97 10.61 -17.20
CA HIS A 287 34.31 10.72 -16.66
C HIS A 287 34.39 11.97 -15.76
N CYS A 288 34.71 11.75 -14.48
CA CYS A 288 34.84 12.82 -13.50
C CYS A 288 36.20 12.81 -12.83
N THR A 289 36.60 13.95 -12.31
CA THR A 289 37.66 14.07 -11.31
C THR A 289 37.03 14.29 -9.93
N TYR A 290 37.60 13.70 -8.84
CA TYR A 290 37.20 14.01 -7.48
C TYR A 290 38.17 14.98 -6.82
N ILE A 291 37.68 15.66 -5.78
CA ILE A 291 38.45 16.61 -4.97
C ILE A 291 38.72 15.95 -3.62
N PRO A 292 39.96 15.50 -3.35
CA PRO A 292 40.29 14.73 -2.10
C PRO A 292 39.93 15.48 -0.82
N GLU A 293 40.14 16.79 -0.78
CA GLU A 293 39.91 17.65 0.39
C GLU A 293 38.41 17.85 0.68
N SER A 294 37.52 17.42 -0.21
CA SER A 294 36.07 17.62 -0.10
C SER A 294 35.33 16.48 0.61
N ARG A 295 36.03 15.60 1.34
CA ARG A 295 35.42 14.45 2.03
C ARG A 295 34.30 14.89 2.97
N SER A 296 33.12 14.28 2.82
CA SER A 296 31.96 14.54 3.68
C SER A 296 32.30 14.33 5.16
N GLY A 297 31.93 15.26 6.01
CA GLY A 297 32.25 15.25 7.43
C GLY A 297 33.62 15.87 7.79
N ASN A 298 34.53 16.05 6.81
CA ASN A 298 35.84 16.70 7.01
C ASN A 298 36.26 17.46 5.72
N ASP A 299 35.36 18.29 5.21
CA ASP A 299 35.59 19.07 3.99
C ASP A 299 36.46 20.31 4.30
N THR A 300 37.65 20.34 3.73
CA THR A 300 38.59 21.45 3.79
C THR A 300 38.82 22.13 2.43
N SER A 301 38.09 21.69 1.39
CA SER A 301 38.25 22.20 0.02
C SER A 301 37.83 23.66 -0.17
N GLY A 302 36.95 24.16 0.70
CA GLY A 302 36.33 25.50 0.56
C GLY A 302 35.33 25.58 -0.60
N ILE A 303 35.04 24.49 -1.29
CA ILE A 303 34.15 24.47 -2.47
C ILE A 303 32.70 24.16 -2.03
N GLN A 304 31.80 25.03 -2.41
CA GLN A 304 30.37 24.83 -2.17
C GLN A 304 29.66 24.41 -3.46
N VAL A 305 28.92 23.28 -3.39
CA VAL A 305 28.10 22.79 -4.50
C VAL A 305 26.63 22.71 -4.07
N LYS A 306 25.73 23.04 -4.98
CA LYS A 306 24.27 22.99 -4.69
C LYS A 306 23.68 21.59 -4.86
N GLY A 307 24.29 20.77 -5.71
CA GLY A 307 23.78 19.43 -6.06
C GLY A 307 24.39 18.36 -5.16
N VAL A 308 23.53 17.47 -4.63
CA VAL A 308 23.94 16.23 -3.99
C VAL A 308 23.23 15.07 -4.69
N ILE A 309 23.98 14.10 -5.19
CA ILE A 309 23.46 12.91 -5.83
C ILE A 309 23.82 11.65 -5.03
N HIS A 310 22.98 10.63 -5.12
CA HIS A 310 23.29 9.31 -4.56
C HIS A 310 23.99 8.45 -5.63
N TRP A 311 24.67 7.44 -5.17
CA TRP A 311 25.54 6.59 -5.98
C TRP A 311 25.71 5.23 -5.34
N VAL A 312 26.20 4.24 -6.08
CA VAL A 312 26.56 2.91 -5.56
C VAL A 312 27.89 2.48 -6.22
N SER A 313 28.81 1.88 -5.43
CA SER A 313 30.07 1.35 -5.96
C SER A 313 29.82 0.27 -6.98
N ALA A 314 30.38 0.38 -8.18
CA ALA A 314 30.18 -0.59 -9.25
C ALA A 314 30.73 -1.99 -8.87
N ALA A 315 31.87 -2.03 -8.18
CA ALA A 315 32.49 -3.28 -7.75
C ALA A 315 31.73 -4.02 -6.61
N HIS A 316 30.91 -3.28 -5.83
CA HIS A 316 30.27 -3.85 -4.63
C HIS A 316 28.75 -3.84 -4.73
N ALA A 317 28.17 -3.25 -5.77
CA ALA A 317 26.72 -3.18 -5.96
C ALA A 317 26.10 -4.58 -6.05
N ILE A 318 24.92 -4.72 -5.46
CA ILE A 318 24.07 -5.87 -5.65
C ILE A 318 22.96 -5.54 -6.66
N ASN A 319 22.64 -6.49 -7.53
CA ASN A 319 21.51 -6.36 -8.44
C ASN A 319 20.21 -6.61 -7.67
N CYS A 320 19.20 -5.82 -7.95
CA CYS A 320 17.87 -6.03 -7.38
C CYS A 320 16.75 -5.67 -8.35
N GLU A 321 15.59 -6.24 -8.12
CA GLU A 321 14.34 -5.87 -8.79
C GLU A 321 13.63 -4.79 -7.98
N VAL A 322 13.17 -3.74 -8.65
CA VAL A 322 12.38 -2.68 -8.02
C VAL A 322 11.01 -2.61 -8.70
N ARG A 323 9.96 -2.78 -7.92
CA ARG A 323 8.58 -2.71 -8.36
C ARG A 323 7.99 -1.36 -7.96
N LEU A 324 7.72 -0.52 -8.94
CA LEU A 324 7.11 0.78 -8.75
C LEU A 324 5.58 0.63 -8.84
N TYR A 325 4.93 0.53 -7.70
CA TYR A 325 3.48 0.48 -7.61
C TYR A 325 2.89 1.89 -7.62
N ASP A 326 1.83 2.08 -8.39
CA ASP A 326 1.01 3.27 -8.44
C ASP A 326 -0.44 2.93 -8.10
N ARG A 327 -1.36 3.89 -8.19
CA ARG A 327 -2.80 3.69 -7.99
C ARG A 327 -3.34 2.73 -9.04
N LEU A 328 -4.18 1.78 -8.61
CA LEU A 328 -4.75 0.78 -9.50
C LEU A 328 -5.75 1.40 -10.48
N PHE A 329 -6.44 2.48 -10.08
CA PHE A 329 -7.41 3.17 -10.91
C PHE A 329 -6.96 4.60 -11.21
N ARG A 330 -7.35 5.11 -12.40
CA ARG A 330 -7.02 6.46 -12.89
C ARG A 330 -8.10 7.50 -12.59
N VAL A 331 -9.27 7.09 -12.06
CA VAL A 331 -10.40 7.96 -11.70
C VAL A 331 -10.69 7.90 -10.21
N GLU A 332 -11.28 8.95 -9.67
CA GLU A 332 -11.52 9.06 -8.22
C GLU A 332 -12.52 8.03 -7.70
N ASP A 333 -13.60 7.78 -8.42
CA ASP A 333 -14.64 6.83 -8.03
C ASP A 333 -14.93 5.81 -9.14
N PRO A 334 -14.10 4.77 -9.29
CA PRO A 334 -14.28 3.76 -10.33
C PRO A 334 -15.61 3.00 -10.23
N SER A 335 -16.27 3.07 -9.09
CA SER A 335 -17.50 2.32 -8.85
C SER A 335 -18.75 3.04 -9.38
N ASN A 336 -18.69 4.36 -9.50
CA ASN A 336 -19.79 5.21 -9.92
C ASN A 336 -19.60 5.81 -11.33
N GLU A 337 -18.45 5.57 -11.96
CA GLU A 337 -18.23 5.95 -13.36
C GLU A 337 -19.10 5.15 -14.33
N ALA A 338 -19.33 5.72 -15.53
CA ALA A 338 -20.11 5.06 -16.58
C ALA A 338 -19.36 3.84 -17.16
N GLY A 339 -20.07 2.75 -17.39
CA GLY A 339 -19.48 1.52 -17.97
C GLY A 339 -18.93 0.53 -16.95
N ASP A 340 -17.96 -0.26 -17.37
CA ASP A 340 -17.32 -1.24 -16.48
C ASP A 340 -16.18 -0.57 -15.68
N PHE A 341 -16.16 -0.73 -14.36
CA PHE A 341 -15.10 -0.18 -13.49
C PHE A 341 -13.69 -0.62 -13.94
N LYS A 342 -13.55 -1.71 -14.66
CA LYS A 342 -12.28 -2.22 -15.20
C LYS A 342 -11.71 -1.34 -16.31
N ASP A 343 -12.55 -0.59 -17.02
CA ASP A 343 -12.10 0.33 -18.08
C ASP A 343 -11.27 1.48 -17.52
N TYR A 344 -11.35 1.71 -16.21
CA TYR A 344 -10.62 2.73 -15.49
C TYR A 344 -9.35 2.24 -14.79
N ILE A 345 -8.96 0.98 -15.02
CA ILE A 345 -7.70 0.45 -14.50
C ILE A 345 -6.53 1.22 -15.12
N ASN A 346 -5.57 1.60 -14.28
CA ASN A 346 -4.32 2.23 -14.69
C ASN A 346 -3.37 1.17 -15.26
N PRO A 347 -3.09 1.17 -16.58
CA PRO A 347 -2.19 0.20 -17.20
C PRO A 347 -0.74 0.31 -16.70
N HIS A 348 -0.37 1.48 -16.15
CA HIS A 348 0.94 1.75 -15.58
C HIS A 348 0.97 1.63 -14.04
N SER A 349 -0.03 0.96 -13.46
CA SER A 349 -0.10 0.75 -12.00
C SER A 349 1.04 -0.09 -11.43
N LEU A 350 1.81 -0.76 -12.27
CA LEU A 350 3.02 -1.49 -11.91
C LEU A 350 4.07 -1.32 -13.03
N THR A 351 5.24 -0.80 -12.65
CA THR A 351 6.45 -0.80 -13.47
C THR A 351 7.52 -1.62 -12.77
N VAL A 352 8.14 -2.55 -13.49
CA VAL A 352 9.19 -3.43 -12.96
C VAL A 352 10.54 -3.02 -13.53
N ILE A 353 11.50 -2.76 -12.66
CA ILE A 353 12.90 -2.46 -12.98
C ILE A 353 13.73 -3.65 -12.52
N ASN A 354 14.35 -4.37 -13.48
CA ASN A 354 15.04 -5.63 -13.19
C ASN A 354 16.53 -5.46 -12.85
N GLU A 355 17.14 -4.32 -13.20
CA GLU A 355 18.59 -4.12 -13.16
C GLU A 355 19.02 -2.96 -12.25
N ALA A 356 18.23 -2.67 -11.23
CA ALA A 356 18.61 -1.66 -10.25
C ALA A 356 19.88 -2.10 -9.49
N LYS A 357 20.70 -1.12 -9.12
CA LYS A 357 21.95 -1.34 -8.37
C LYS A 357 21.78 -0.80 -6.96
N ALA A 358 21.92 -1.68 -5.97
CA ALA A 358 21.76 -1.34 -4.56
C ALA A 358 23.09 -1.41 -3.81
N GLU A 359 23.23 -0.60 -2.77
CA GLU A 359 24.42 -0.68 -1.88
C GLU A 359 24.46 -2.04 -1.14
N PRO A 360 25.65 -2.55 -0.83
CA PRO A 360 25.82 -3.91 -0.28
C PRO A 360 25.20 -4.12 1.10
N SER A 361 24.94 -3.06 1.86
CA SER A 361 24.24 -3.12 3.16
C SER A 361 22.86 -3.78 3.06
N LEU A 362 22.22 -3.69 1.89
CA LEU A 362 20.91 -4.31 1.64
C LEU A 362 20.95 -5.82 1.43
N LYS A 363 22.15 -6.43 1.33
CA LYS A 363 22.29 -7.89 1.13
C LYS A 363 21.66 -8.72 2.26
N ALA A 364 21.64 -8.18 3.48
CA ALA A 364 21.06 -8.82 4.65
C ALA A 364 19.55 -8.52 4.85
N ALA A 365 18.93 -7.78 3.94
CA ALA A 365 17.53 -7.40 4.06
C ALA A 365 16.59 -8.60 3.95
N LYS A 366 15.57 -8.62 4.79
CA LYS A 366 14.58 -9.70 4.90
C LYS A 366 13.20 -9.25 4.41
N PRO A 367 12.33 -10.17 3.98
CA PRO A 367 10.96 -9.83 3.66
C PRO A 367 10.29 -8.96 4.73
N LEU A 368 9.61 -7.91 4.29
CA LEU A 368 8.94 -6.88 5.08
C LEU A 368 9.86 -5.84 5.74
N ASP A 369 11.17 -5.93 5.60
CA ASP A 369 12.06 -4.82 5.96
C ASP A 369 11.75 -3.59 5.10
N LYS A 370 11.87 -2.40 5.70
CA LYS A 370 11.50 -1.14 5.07
C LYS A 370 12.70 -0.20 4.99
N PHE A 371 12.86 0.40 3.81
CA PHE A 371 13.95 1.31 3.52
C PHE A 371 13.45 2.58 2.84
N GLN A 372 14.09 3.70 3.12
CA GLN A 372 14.00 4.85 2.26
C GLN A 372 15.14 4.78 1.23
N PHE A 373 14.81 4.56 -0.04
CA PHE A 373 15.76 4.79 -1.10
C PHE A 373 15.94 6.30 -1.29
N LEU A 374 17.16 6.76 -1.03
CA LEU A 374 17.47 8.19 -1.02
C LEU A 374 17.01 8.85 -2.32
N ARG A 375 16.23 9.93 -2.20
CA ARG A 375 15.66 10.71 -3.30
C ARG A 375 14.57 10.00 -4.12
N LYS A 376 14.26 8.71 -3.88
CA LYS A 376 13.30 7.91 -4.66
C LYS A 376 11.98 7.66 -3.94
N GLY A 377 11.99 7.32 -2.67
CA GLY A 377 10.78 6.96 -1.93
C GLY A 377 11.03 5.94 -0.84
N TYR A 378 9.94 5.39 -0.32
CA TYR A 378 9.98 4.31 0.66
C TYR A 378 9.66 2.99 -0.02
N PHE A 379 10.39 1.95 0.37
CA PHE A 379 10.33 0.62 -0.24
C PHE A 379 10.29 -0.46 0.83
N CYS A 380 9.61 -1.54 0.50
CA CYS A 380 9.50 -2.73 1.34
C CYS A 380 10.06 -3.94 0.60
N VAL A 381 10.83 -4.78 1.28
CA VAL A 381 11.31 -6.04 0.72
C VAL A 381 10.13 -6.97 0.49
N ASP A 382 9.94 -7.43 -0.75
CA ASP A 382 8.86 -8.35 -1.10
C ASP A 382 9.10 -9.76 -0.52
N LYS A 383 8.01 -10.46 -0.20
CA LYS A 383 8.05 -11.86 0.28
C LYS A 383 8.66 -12.84 -0.74
N GLU A 384 8.70 -12.49 -2.02
CA GLU A 384 9.29 -13.28 -3.10
C GLU A 384 10.82 -13.10 -3.20
N SER A 385 11.41 -12.22 -2.36
CA SER A 385 12.86 -12.06 -2.30
C SER A 385 13.54 -13.33 -1.84
N THR A 386 14.69 -13.62 -2.45
CA THR A 386 15.60 -14.70 -2.08
C THR A 386 16.99 -14.13 -1.79
N SER A 387 17.93 -14.96 -1.30
CA SER A 387 19.34 -14.55 -1.13
C SER A 387 20.00 -14.04 -2.41
N ASP A 388 19.56 -14.56 -3.56
CA ASP A 388 20.17 -14.28 -4.86
C ASP A 388 19.41 -13.20 -5.65
N LYS A 389 18.17 -12.95 -5.27
CA LYS A 389 17.30 -11.96 -5.93
C LYS A 389 16.50 -11.17 -4.91
N LEU A 390 16.96 -9.98 -4.59
CA LEU A 390 16.20 -9.03 -3.78
C LEU A 390 15.15 -8.31 -4.63
N ILE A 391 13.95 -8.18 -4.09
CA ILE A 391 12.81 -7.51 -4.72
C ILE A 391 12.28 -6.46 -3.76
N PHE A 392 12.16 -5.22 -4.23
CA PHE A 392 11.69 -4.09 -3.44
C PHE A 392 10.41 -3.51 -4.03
N ASN A 393 9.36 -3.47 -3.24
CA ASN A 393 8.08 -2.86 -3.58
C ASN A 393 8.07 -1.39 -3.15
N ARG A 394 7.78 -0.45 -4.06
CA ARG A 394 7.56 0.95 -3.67
C ARG A 394 6.31 1.06 -2.81
N THR A 395 6.49 1.48 -1.57
CA THR A 395 5.41 1.75 -0.63
C THR A 395 4.74 3.08 -0.96
N VAL A 396 5.49 4.18 -0.86
CA VAL A 396 5.05 5.54 -1.21
C VAL A 396 6.22 6.38 -1.71
N GLY A 397 5.94 7.42 -2.49
CA GLY A 397 6.93 8.43 -2.88
C GLY A 397 7.33 9.35 -1.73
N LEU A 398 8.42 10.12 -1.88
CA LEU A 398 8.86 11.13 -0.89
C LEU A 398 7.90 12.31 -0.79
N LYS A 399 7.18 12.61 -1.87
CA LYS A 399 6.22 13.70 -1.96
C LYS A 399 4.96 13.17 -2.63
N ASP A 400 3.83 13.77 -2.32
CA ASP A 400 2.64 13.56 -3.11
C ASP A 400 2.80 14.25 -4.47
N THR A 401 3.08 13.47 -5.49
CA THR A 401 3.24 13.94 -6.87
C THR A 401 1.95 13.81 -7.67
N TRP A 402 1.05 12.92 -7.26
CA TRP A 402 -0.17 12.59 -7.99
C TRP A 402 -1.09 13.81 -8.17
N ALA A 403 -1.35 14.55 -7.10
CA ALA A 403 -2.15 15.77 -7.16
C ALA A 403 -1.56 16.87 -8.07
N LYS A 404 -0.25 16.80 -8.38
CA LYS A 404 0.42 17.72 -9.29
C LYS A 404 0.40 17.27 -10.74
N GLU A 405 0.39 15.96 -10.99
CA GLU A 405 0.35 15.39 -12.33
C GLU A 405 -1.04 15.50 -12.96
N GLN A 406 -2.09 15.42 -12.15
CA GLN A 406 -3.46 15.61 -12.62
C GLN A 406 -3.83 17.08 -12.93
N LYS A 407 -3.03 18.04 -12.46
CA LYS A 407 -3.23 19.50 -12.76
C LYS A 407 -2.47 19.96 -14.00
N LYS A 408 -1.78 19.08 -14.70
CA LYS A 408 -1.15 19.30 -16.00
C LYS A 408 -2.00 18.71 -17.12
#